data_12792846c8683db64e0a1b9e74c74f6e
#
_entry.id   12792846c8683db64e0a1b9e74c74f6e
#
_cell.length_a   1.000
_cell.length_b   1.000
_cell.length_c   1.000
_cell.angle_alpha   90.00
_cell.angle_beta   90.00
_cell.angle_gamma   90.00
#
_symmetry.space_group_name_H-M   'P 1'
#
loop_
_entity.id
_entity.type
_entity.pdbx_description
1 polymer ?
#
loop_
_entity_poly.entity_id
_entity_poly.type
_entity_poly.pdbx_seq_one_letter_code
_entity_poly.pdbx_strand_id
1 'polypeptide(L)'
;MNKSISLILVLFLSLAIVSPALAGGGGPPKDFKKGIFTAVNPVERTAEFRESGSEKTVTLLLGQALQPDDIKVDRKVMISLAEKDGHQFVKDVSIMFMGLTLQKIIALLLIGLIGGLLSGFIGSGGAFVLTPAMMSLGAPGAVAVASNMCHKFPKAMVGAYKRFKYGQADIKLGLVMAASAIAGVQIGIKIQKFILDAWGNAGSNLYVSVVFVIVLVVVGGYVFRDSLKLSKGGSDVETTKLALYLQKVKIPPMMHFKTAGVTLSAWVTIPVGLATGMLAATIAVGGFIGVPGMIYVVGASAIVASATELIVAFIMGLWGSVQWGLSGLIDIRLTLLILAGSLFGVQLGALGTTYVKDYVVKVVMGAVMLIVAVSRGAKVPVYLRDLGWMNLDATAERMLNHVSFWALIAALLTAGLIITGAMVKGMIRVRSEERQAAAEEIATNG
;
A
#
# COMPACT_ATOMS: atom_id res chain seq x y z
N MET A 1 -20.54 23.97 -11.49
CA MET A 1 -20.72 22.99 -10.42
C MET A 1 -19.38 22.88 -9.68
N ASN A 2 -19.33 23.26 -8.41
CA ASN A 2 -18.10 23.53 -7.66
C ASN A 2 -17.23 22.26 -7.55
N LYS A 3 -15.94 22.34 -7.92
CA LYS A 3 -14.98 21.21 -7.90
C LYS A 3 -14.91 20.50 -6.53
N SER A 4 -15.20 21.23 -5.45
CA SER A 4 -15.30 20.71 -4.07
C SER A 4 -16.53 19.82 -3.85
N ILE A 5 -17.67 20.14 -4.49
CA ILE A 5 -18.90 19.37 -4.35
C ILE A 5 -18.76 18.02 -5.09
N SER A 6 -18.10 18.00 -6.25
CA SER A 6 -17.80 16.75 -6.96
C SER A 6 -16.87 15.84 -6.15
N LEU A 7 -15.90 16.40 -5.42
CA LEU A 7 -14.98 15.63 -4.56
C LEU A 7 -15.71 15.02 -3.37
N ILE A 8 -16.61 15.79 -2.74
CA ILE A 8 -17.45 15.35 -1.62
C ILE A 8 -18.45 14.29 -2.10
N LEU A 9 -19.07 14.48 -3.27
CA LEU A 9 -20.02 13.52 -3.86
C LEU A 9 -19.33 12.19 -4.18
N VAL A 10 -18.10 12.24 -4.70
CA VAL A 10 -17.26 11.06 -4.96
C VAL A 10 -16.87 10.37 -3.66
N LEU A 11 -16.57 11.11 -2.60
CA LEU A 11 -16.28 10.57 -1.28
C LEU A 11 -17.54 9.89 -0.68
N PHE A 12 -18.71 10.51 -0.81
CA PHE A 12 -19.98 9.94 -0.36
C PHE A 12 -20.40 8.74 -1.22
N LEU A 13 -20.21 8.78 -2.55
CA LEU A 13 -20.52 7.63 -3.42
C LEU A 13 -19.59 6.46 -3.15
N SER A 14 -18.29 6.72 -2.92
CA SER A 14 -17.33 5.68 -2.57
C SER A 14 -17.62 5.07 -1.19
N LEU A 15 -18.03 5.89 -0.21
CA LEU A 15 -18.53 5.42 1.09
C LEU A 15 -19.88 4.68 0.96
N ALA A 16 -20.78 5.14 0.10
CA ALA A 16 -22.07 4.50 -0.13
C ALA A 16 -21.94 3.15 -0.85
N ILE A 17 -20.96 2.97 -1.74
CA ILE A 17 -20.69 1.70 -2.40
C ILE A 17 -20.03 0.69 -1.44
N VAL A 18 -19.19 1.17 -0.52
CA VAL A 18 -18.50 0.32 0.48
C VAL A 18 -19.35 0.11 1.72
N SER A 19 -20.27 1.06 2.06
CA SER A 19 -21.13 1.00 3.24
C SER A 19 -22.04 -0.22 3.30
N PRO A 20 -22.70 -0.69 2.22
CA PRO A 20 -23.46 -1.94 2.27
C PRO A 20 -22.58 -3.19 2.47
N ALA A 21 -21.37 -3.19 1.94
CA ALA A 21 -20.40 -4.26 2.18
C ALA A 21 -19.86 -4.24 3.62
N LEU A 22 -19.85 -3.06 4.25
CA LEU A 22 -19.48 -2.87 5.66
C LEU A 22 -20.67 -3.05 6.61
N ALA A 23 -21.88 -2.71 6.16
CA ALA A 23 -23.14 -2.85 6.90
C ALA A 23 -23.80 -4.22 6.69
N GLY A 24 -23.53 -4.88 5.59
CA GLY A 24 -23.97 -6.25 5.32
C GLY A 24 -23.19 -7.21 6.18
N GLY A 25 -23.64 -7.40 7.40
CA GLY A 25 -23.45 -8.41 8.42
C GLY A 25 -22.62 -9.66 8.16
N GLY A 26 -21.50 -9.55 7.47
CA GLY A 26 -20.39 -10.45 7.63
C GLY A 26 -19.78 -10.14 8.98
N GLY A 27 -20.29 -10.76 10.04
CA GLY A 27 -19.59 -10.83 11.32
C GLY A 27 -18.14 -11.27 11.04
N PRO A 28 -17.22 -11.03 11.98
CA PRO A 28 -15.89 -11.61 11.89
C PRO A 28 -16.04 -13.09 11.55
N PRO A 29 -15.08 -13.71 10.84
CA PRO A 29 -15.10 -15.16 10.62
C PRO A 29 -15.56 -15.84 11.91
N LYS A 30 -16.35 -16.91 11.84
CA LYS A 30 -17.06 -17.52 12.98
C LYS A 30 -16.21 -17.71 14.24
N ASP A 31 -14.89 -17.70 14.09
CA ASP A 31 -13.89 -17.90 15.14
C ASP A 31 -13.33 -16.61 15.76
N PHE A 32 -13.82 -15.44 15.37
CA PHE A 32 -13.36 -14.16 15.94
C PHE A 32 -14.44 -13.53 16.82
N LYS A 33 -14.07 -13.21 18.07
CA LYS A 33 -14.91 -12.47 19.01
C LYS A 33 -14.31 -11.12 19.34
N LYS A 34 -15.16 -10.10 19.46
CA LYS A 34 -14.77 -8.75 19.87
C LYS A 34 -15.19 -8.50 21.30
N GLY A 35 -14.29 -7.97 22.12
CA GLY A 35 -14.59 -7.73 23.52
C GLY A 35 -13.45 -7.06 24.26
N ILE A 36 -13.48 -7.20 25.57
CA ILE A 36 -12.44 -6.75 26.50
C ILE A 36 -12.02 -7.90 27.40
N PHE A 37 -10.74 -7.98 27.74
CA PHE A 37 -10.31 -8.81 28.86
C PHE A 37 -10.57 -8.06 30.17
N THR A 38 -11.24 -8.69 31.10
CA THR A 38 -11.57 -8.13 32.43
C THR A 38 -10.56 -8.54 33.48
N ALA A 39 -9.98 -9.72 33.36
CA ALA A 39 -8.91 -10.23 34.21
C ALA A 39 -8.01 -11.20 33.43
N VAL A 40 -6.77 -11.36 33.88
CA VAL A 40 -5.81 -12.33 33.37
C VAL A 40 -5.15 -13.04 34.55
N ASN A 41 -5.17 -14.37 34.52
CA ASN A 41 -4.47 -15.19 35.50
C ASN A 41 -3.22 -15.80 34.83
N PRO A 42 -2.03 -15.29 35.15
CA PRO A 42 -0.80 -15.79 34.54
C PRO A 42 -0.41 -17.20 34.97
N VAL A 43 -0.82 -17.61 36.18
CA VAL A 43 -0.48 -18.94 36.73
C VAL A 43 -1.28 -20.04 36.06
N GLU A 44 -2.57 -19.84 35.91
CA GLU A 44 -3.46 -20.79 35.21
C GLU A 44 -3.52 -20.63 33.74
N ARG A 45 -2.86 -19.58 33.19
CA ARG A 45 -2.92 -19.18 31.77
C ARG A 45 -4.35 -19.05 31.26
N THR A 46 -5.20 -18.41 32.05
CA THR A 46 -6.59 -18.11 31.74
C THR A 46 -6.80 -16.61 31.66
N ALA A 47 -7.79 -16.19 30.89
CA ALA A 47 -8.23 -14.80 30.84
C ALA A 47 -9.76 -14.73 30.82
N GLU A 48 -10.30 -13.81 31.56
CA GLU A 48 -11.72 -13.48 31.51
C GLU A 48 -12.01 -12.53 30.38
N PHE A 49 -12.87 -12.94 29.49
CA PHE A 49 -13.24 -12.16 28.31
C PHE A 49 -14.72 -11.84 28.31
N ARG A 50 -15.04 -10.56 28.14
CA ARG A 50 -16.41 -10.06 27.98
C ARG A 50 -16.61 -9.60 26.53
N GLU A 51 -17.51 -10.28 25.84
CA GLU A 51 -17.84 -9.97 24.45
C GLU A 51 -18.57 -8.63 24.32
N SER A 52 -18.27 -7.85 23.28
CA SER A 52 -18.90 -6.55 23.05
C SER A 52 -20.40 -6.71 22.80
N GLY A 53 -21.22 -6.09 23.66
CA GLY A 53 -22.67 -6.21 23.63
C GLY A 53 -23.24 -7.31 24.55
N SER A 54 -22.41 -8.01 25.30
CA SER A 54 -22.80 -8.99 26.33
C SER A 54 -22.32 -8.55 27.70
N GLU A 55 -23.15 -8.78 28.72
CA GLU A 55 -22.72 -8.59 30.11
C GLU A 55 -22.04 -9.85 30.69
N LYS A 56 -22.12 -10.97 29.97
CA LYS A 56 -21.52 -12.24 30.42
C LYS A 56 -20.02 -12.25 30.18
N THR A 57 -19.27 -12.61 31.19
CA THR A 57 -17.83 -12.87 31.13
C THR A 57 -17.60 -14.37 30.94
N VAL A 58 -16.72 -14.75 30.05
CA VAL A 58 -16.33 -16.13 29.76
C VAL A 58 -14.84 -16.30 30.06
N THR A 59 -14.50 -17.31 30.82
CA THR A 59 -13.09 -17.66 31.07
C THR A 59 -12.56 -18.49 29.90
N LEU A 60 -11.47 -18.04 29.31
CA LEU A 60 -10.84 -18.67 28.15
C LEU A 60 -9.40 -19.06 28.50
N LEU A 61 -8.96 -20.22 28.03
CA LEU A 61 -7.56 -20.64 28.09
C LEU A 61 -6.71 -19.81 27.10
N LEU A 62 -5.51 -19.43 27.49
CA LEU A 62 -4.57 -18.74 26.63
C LEU A 62 -3.73 -19.76 25.85
N GLY A 63 -3.68 -19.59 24.53
CA GLY A 63 -2.85 -20.42 23.66
C GLY A 63 -1.35 -20.29 24.00
N GLN A 64 -0.57 -21.31 23.66
CA GLN A 64 0.86 -21.37 24.01
C GLN A 64 1.69 -20.19 23.49
N ALA A 65 1.27 -19.61 22.36
CA ALA A 65 1.94 -18.47 21.74
C ALA A 65 1.65 -17.11 22.40
N LEU A 66 0.66 -17.04 23.33
CA LEU A 66 0.28 -15.81 24.02
C LEU A 66 0.96 -15.73 25.37
N GLN A 67 1.70 -14.66 25.63
CA GLN A 67 2.22 -14.36 26.95
C GLN A 67 1.16 -13.62 27.76
N PRO A 68 0.82 -14.05 28.98
CA PRO A 68 -0.19 -13.38 29.82
C PRO A 68 0.10 -11.89 30.02
N ASP A 69 1.37 -11.50 30.12
CA ASP A 69 1.82 -10.11 30.34
C ASP A 69 1.57 -9.19 29.13
N ASP A 70 1.39 -9.77 27.94
CA ASP A 70 1.06 -8.99 26.72
C ASP A 70 -0.43 -8.63 26.66
N ILE A 71 -1.26 -9.27 27.48
CA ILE A 71 -2.70 -9.06 27.49
C ILE A 71 -3.05 -7.91 28.42
N LYS A 72 -3.47 -6.80 27.82
CA LYS A 72 -3.88 -5.62 28.60
C LYS A 72 -5.37 -5.67 28.91
N VAL A 73 -5.69 -5.70 30.21
CA VAL A 73 -7.05 -5.61 30.74
C VAL A 73 -7.70 -4.28 30.33
N ASP A 74 -9.03 -4.27 30.18
CA ASP A 74 -9.87 -3.11 29.79
C ASP A 74 -9.58 -2.50 28.40
N ARG A 75 -8.82 -3.18 27.55
CA ARG A 75 -8.69 -2.81 26.15
C ARG A 75 -9.63 -3.60 25.28
N LYS A 76 -10.26 -2.91 24.34
CA LYS A 76 -11.04 -3.59 23.30
C LYS A 76 -10.09 -4.36 22.39
N VAL A 77 -10.32 -5.65 22.31
CA VAL A 77 -9.54 -6.60 21.53
C VAL A 77 -10.46 -7.41 20.63
N MET A 78 -9.90 -7.95 19.59
CA MET A 78 -10.50 -9.02 18.80
C MET A 78 -9.67 -10.26 19.04
N ILE A 79 -10.31 -11.32 19.53
CA ILE A 79 -9.67 -12.60 19.77
C ILE A 79 -10.06 -13.60 18.70
N SER A 80 -9.12 -14.44 18.28
CA SER A 80 -9.43 -15.65 17.54
C SER A 80 -9.47 -16.83 18.50
N LEU A 81 -10.52 -17.63 18.39
CA LEU A 81 -10.68 -18.84 19.18
C LEU A 81 -10.28 -20.05 18.34
N ALA A 82 -9.66 -21.03 18.97
CA ALA A 82 -9.48 -22.36 18.41
C ALA A 82 -10.01 -23.37 19.43
N GLU A 83 -10.45 -24.51 18.93
CA GLU A 83 -10.93 -25.60 19.76
C GLU A 83 -9.94 -26.77 19.68
N LYS A 84 -9.53 -27.27 20.85
CA LYS A 84 -8.70 -28.46 20.96
C LYS A 84 -9.16 -29.25 22.19
N ASP A 85 -9.36 -30.54 22.01
CA ASP A 85 -9.79 -31.47 23.06
C ASP A 85 -11.09 -31.03 23.80
N GLY A 86 -12.03 -30.39 23.04
CA GLY A 86 -13.31 -29.92 23.59
C GLY A 86 -13.22 -28.58 24.35
N HIS A 87 -12.06 -27.97 24.47
CA HIS A 87 -11.86 -26.68 25.12
C HIS A 87 -11.57 -25.57 24.12
N GLN A 88 -12.25 -24.44 24.31
CA GLN A 88 -11.95 -23.21 23.54
C GLN A 88 -10.76 -22.49 24.16
N PHE A 89 -9.77 -22.15 23.36
CA PHE A 89 -8.64 -21.35 23.80
C PHE A 89 -8.43 -20.15 22.87
N VAL A 90 -7.87 -19.08 23.41
CA VAL A 90 -7.49 -17.89 22.65
C VAL A 90 -6.23 -18.21 21.87
N LYS A 91 -6.36 -18.34 20.55
CA LYS A 91 -5.24 -18.59 19.63
C LYS A 91 -4.43 -17.32 19.43
N ASP A 92 -5.11 -16.18 19.32
CA ASP A 92 -4.48 -14.89 19.01
C ASP A 92 -5.31 -13.72 19.56
N VAL A 93 -4.64 -12.65 19.95
CA VAL A 93 -5.25 -11.41 20.45
C VAL A 93 -4.80 -10.26 19.58
N SER A 94 -5.73 -9.66 18.86
CA SER A 94 -5.49 -8.41 18.18
C SER A 94 -6.07 -7.25 18.97
N ILE A 95 -5.22 -6.30 19.33
CA ILE A 95 -5.70 -5.04 19.90
C ILE A 95 -6.52 -4.34 18.81
N MET A 96 -7.84 -4.23 19.00
CA MET A 96 -8.62 -3.36 18.15
C MET A 96 -8.04 -1.96 18.25
N PHE A 97 -7.72 -1.34 17.10
CA PHE A 97 -7.10 -0.02 17.02
C PHE A 97 -8.06 1.06 17.54
N MET A 98 -8.29 1.07 18.86
CA MET A 98 -9.31 1.87 19.54
C MET A 98 -8.76 3.05 20.33
N GLY A 99 -7.47 3.08 20.62
CA GLY A 99 -6.82 4.21 21.28
C GLY A 99 -6.25 5.22 20.26
N LEU A 100 -7.11 5.86 19.44
CA LEU A 100 -6.70 6.98 18.61
C LEU A 100 -6.43 8.20 19.49
N THR A 101 -5.22 8.31 20.02
CA THR A 101 -4.75 9.56 20.62
C THR A 101 -4.62 10.62 19.54
N LEU A 102 -4.72 11.89 19.92
CA LEU A 102 -4.53 13.01 18.99
C LEU A 102 -3.20 12.89 18.22
N GLN A 103 -2.13 12.42 18.88
CA GLN A 103 -0.83 12.17 18.26
C GLN A 103 -0.91 11.12 17.13
N LYS A 104 -1.63 10.02 17.34
CA LYS A 104 -1.82 8.98 16.32
C LYS A 104 -2.67 9.48 15.15
N ILE A 105 -3.69 10.30 15.42
CA ILE A 105 -4.52 10.93 14.38
C ILE A 105 -3.66 11.82 13.50
N ILE A 106 -2.87 12.71 14.10
CA ILE A 106 -1.96 13.59 13.36
C ILE A 106 -0.94 12.77 12.56
N ALA A 107 -0.34 11.75 13.17
CA ALA A 107 0.60 10.86 12.49
C ALA A 107 -0.04 10.18 11.27
N LEU A 108 -1.26 9.63 11.39
CA LEU A 108 -1.97 8.99 10.27
C LEU A 108 -2.31 9.97 9.15
N LEU A 109 -2.69 11.20 9.47
CA LEU A 109 -2.94 12.25 8.47
C LEU A 109 -1.65 12.61 7.71
N LEU A 110 -0.53 12.79 8.43
CA LEU A 110 0.77 13.10 7.82
C LEU A 110 1.30 11.93 6.98
N ILE A 111 1.21 10.71 7.49
CA ILE A 111 1.57 9.50 6.76
C ILE A 111 0.69 9.35 5.52
N GLY A 112 -0.61 9.63 5.64
CA GLY A 112 -1.54 9.70 4.53
C GLY A 112 -1.12 10.74 3.48
N LEU A 113 -0.78 11.95 3.89
CA LEU A 113 -0.33 13.04 3.01
C LEU A 113 0.93 12.61 2.21
N ILE A 114 1.95 12.10 2.89
CA ILE A 114 3.20 11.67 2.22
C ILE A 114 2.96 10.42 1.36
N GLY A 115 2.18 9.45 1.84
CA GLY A 115 1.78 8.28 1.05
C GLY A 115 0.95 8.66 -0.19
N GLY A 116 0.10 9.69 -0.07
CA GLY A 116 -0.63 10.28 -1.18
C GLY A 116 0.31 10.97 -2.18
N LEU A 117 1.25 11.78 -1.69
CA LEU A 117 2.28 12.45 -2.50
C LEU A 117 3.07 11.42 -3.35
N LEU A 118 3.56 10.37 -2.70
CA LEU A 118 4.22 9.25 -3.37
C LEU A 118 3.31 8.58 -4.40
N SER A 119 2.05 8.35 -4.04
CA SER A 119 1.08 7.71 -4.94
C SER A 119 0.84 8.52 -6.21
N GLY A 120 0.64 9.83 -6.10
CA GLY A 120 0.42 10.71 -7.23
C GLY A 120 1.65 10.83 -8.14
N PHE A 121 2.83 10.75 -7.53
CA PHE A 121 4.11 10.91 -8.21
C PHE A 121 4.62 9.60 -8.87
N ILE A 122 4.67 8.50 -8.11
CA ILE A 122 5.23 7.22 -8.59
C ILE A 122 4.14 6.32 -9.19
N GLY A 123 2.85 6.56 -8.89
CA GLY A 123 1.74 5.69 -9.32
C GLY A 123 1.54 4.44 -8.46
N SER A 124 2.52 4.05 -7.64
CA SER A 124 2.52 2.79 -6.87
C SER A 124 1.55 2.75 -5.69
N GLY A 125 0.78 3.80 -5.48
CA GLY A 125 -0.25 3.85 -4.44
C GLY A 125 0.23 4.30 -3.07
N GLY A 126 1.53 4.58 -2.82
CA GLY A 126 2.09 4.96 -1.51
C GLY A 126 1.92 3.89 -0.42
N ALA A 127 1.32 2.76 -0.79
CA ALA A 127 0.90 1.69 0.11
C ALA A 127 2.07 1.03 0.85
N PHE A 128 3.23 1.03 0.26
CA PHE A 128 4.46 0.47 0.81
C PHE A 128 5.00 1.22 2.03
N VAL A 129 4.61 2.46 2.20
CA VAL A 129 4.86 3.23 3.41
C VAL A 129 3.67 3.15 4.35
N LEU A 130 2.44 3.19 3.81
CA LEU A 130 1.21 3.21 4.60
C LEU A 130 0.99 1.90 5.37
N THR A 131 1.14 0.73 4.73
CA THR A 131 0.99 -0.57 5.42
C THR A 131 2.00 -0.72 6.55
N PRO A 132 3.33 -0.55 6.32
CA PRO A 132 4.31 -0.55 7.40
C PRO A 132 4.03 0.46 8.51
N ALA A 133 3.59 1.66 8.16
CA ALA A 133 3.29 2.69 9.15
C ALA A 133 2.10 2.31 10.05
N MET A 134 1.01 1.80 9.46
CA MET A 134 -0.12 1.29 10.24
C MET A 134 0.28 0.12 11.13
N MET A 135 1.10 -0.82 10.63
CA MET A 135 1.63 -1.93 11.44
C MET A 135 2.51 -1.42 12.58
N SER A 136 3.33 -0.39 12.36
CA SER A 136 4.17 0.23 13.40
C SER A 136 3.34 1.00 14.45
N LEU A 137 2.14 1.44 14.09
CA LEU A 137 1.18 2.05 15.03
C LEU A 137 0.32 1.00 15.76
N GLY A 138 0.53 -0.30 15.48
CA GLY A 138 -0.10 -1.41 16.16
C GLY A 138 -1.27 -2.07 15.42
N ALA A 139 -1.50 -1.74 14.14
CA ALA A 139 -2.49 -2.45 13.34
C ALA A 139 -1.97 -3.84 12.93
N PRO A 140 -2.76 -4.91 13.06
CA PRO A 140 -2.41 -6.23 12.53
C PRO A 140 -2.17 -6.17 11.01
N GLY A 141 -1.26 -6.99 10.50
CA GLY A 141 -0.85 -6.96 9.09
C GLY A 141 -2.02 -7.10 8.11
N ALA A 142 -2.90 -8.08 8.33
CA ALA A 142 -4.09 -8.27 7.50
C ALA A 142 -5.04 -7.06 7.53
N VAL A 143 -5.25 -6.44 8.71
CA VAL A 143 -6.07 -5.24 8.88
C VAL A 143 -5.42 -4.03 8.19
N ALA A 144 -4.11 -3.87 8.34
CA ALA A 144 -3.35 -2.81 7.66
C ALA A 144 -3.43 -2.94 6.14
N VAL A 145 -3.29 -4.16 5.59
CA VAL A 145 -3.42 -4.46 4.16
C VAL A 145 -4.85 -4.17 3.67
N ALA A 146 -5.86 -4.68 4.37
CA ALA A 146 -7.27 -4.50 3.99
C ALA A 146 -7.69 -3.03 4.02
N SER A 147 -7.34 -2.29 5.09
CA SER A 147 -7.64 -0.87 5.24
C SER A 147 -6.91 -0.01 4.21
N ASN A 148 -5.65 -0.37 3.89
CA ASN A 148 -4.89 0.30 2.84
C ASN A 148 -5.45 0.02 1.44
N MET A 149 -5.94 -1.20 1.18
CA MET A 149 -6.62 -1.53 -0.07
C MET A 149 -7.89 -0.70 -0.24
N CYS A 150 -8.67 -0.54 0.84
CA CYS A 150 -9.90 0.25 0.84
C CYS A 150 -9.62 1.74 0.57
N HIS A 151 -8.61 2.33 1.20
CA HIS A 151 -8.25 3.72 0.96
C HIS A 151 -7.70 3.97 -0.45
N LYS A 152 -7.12 2.92 -1.08
CA LYS A 152 -6.42 3.03 -2.36
C LYS A 152 -7.33 3.49 -3.50
N PHE A 153 -8.54 2.90 -3.62
CA PHE A 153 -9.37 3.15 -4.80
C PHE A 153 -9.84 4.62 -4.92
N PRO A 154 -10.37 5.31 -3.87
CA PRO A 154 -10.81 6.70 -4.03
C PRO A 154 -9.63 7.66 -4.27
N LYS A 155 -8.49 7.39 -3.63
CA LYS A 155 -7.27 8.15 -3.87
C LYS A 155 -6.74 7.96 -5.29
N ALA A 156 -6.68 6.70 -5.76
CA ALA A 156 -6.18 6.37 -7.09
C ALA A 156 -7.09 6.97 -8.18
N MET A 157 -8.41 7.03 -7.97
CA MET A 157 -9.33 7.69 -8.88
C MET A 157 -9.00 9.18 -9.06
N VAL A 158 -8.75 9.90 -7.96
CA VAL A 158 -8.38 11.31 -8.00
C VAL A 158 -7.04 11.51 -8.73
N GLY A 159 -6.05 10.65 -8.41
CA GLY A 159 -4.74 10.69 -9.07
C GLY A 159 -4.82 10.35 -10.56
N ALA A 160 -5.54 9.30 -10.93
CA ALA A 160 -5.74 8.88 -12.31
C ALA A 160 -6.41 9.97 -13.14
N TYR A 161 -7.49 10.58 -12.62
CA TYR A 161 -8.18 11.68 -13.28
C TYR A 161 -7.26 12.87 -13.54
N LYS A 162 -6.43 13.24 -12.55
CA LYS A 162 -5.50 14.37 -12.68
C LYS A 162 -4.40 14.08 -13.69
N ARG A 163 -3.78 12.88 -13.61
CA ARG A 163 -2.76 12.43 -14.55
C ARG A 163 -3.30 12.22 -15.98
N PHE A 164 -4.55 11.78 -16.10
CA PHE A 164 -5.23 11.72 -17.41
C PHE A 164 -5.36 13.11 -18.05
N LYS A 165 -5.76 14.13 -17.25
CA LYS A 165 -5.80 15.52 -17.74
C LYS A 165 -4.46 16.06 -18.23
N TYR A 166 -3.35 15.54 -17.71
CA TYR A 166 -2.00 15.88 -18.14
C TYR A 166 -1.55 15.07 -19.38
N GLY A 167 -2.40 14.22 -19.96
CA GLY A 167 -2.07 13.37 -21.10
C GLY A 167 -1.07 12.26 -20.79
N GLN A 168 -0.87 11.92 -19.49
CA GLN A 168 0.15 10.98 -19.06
C GLN A 168 -0.36 9.55 -18.89
N ALA A 169 -1.68 9.31 -18.83
CA ALA A 169 -2.26 8.00 -18.56
C ALA A 169 -2.73 7.30 -19.83
N ASP A 170 -2.38 6.02 -19.99
CA ASP A 170 -2.92 5.16 -21.04
C ASP A 170 -4.09 4.35 -20.50
N ILE A 171 -5.32 4.79 -20.82
CA ILE A 171 -6.55 4.15 -20.32
C ILE A 171 -6.65 2.72 -20.81
N LYS A 172 -6.34 2.45 -22.09
CA LYS A 172 -6.47 1.13 -22.69
C LYS A 172 -5.53 0.12 -22.03
N LEU A 173 -4.27 0.50 -21.81
CA LEU A 173 -3.29 -0.32 -21.08
C LEU A 173 -3.75 -0.56 -19.65
N GLY A 174 -4.21 0.48 -18.96
CA GLY A 174 -4.73 0.39 -17.59
C GLY A 174 -5.89 -0.58 -17.45
N LEU A 175 -6.87 -0.54 -18.37
CA LEU A 175 -8.03 -1.43 -18.34
C LEU A 175 -7.66 -2.89 -18.61
N VAL A 176 -6.78 -3.14 -19.59
CA VAL A 176 -6.31 -4.50 -19.92
C VAL A 176 -5.56 -5.12 -18.74
N MET A 177 -4.67 -4.35 -18.12
CA MET A 177 -3.95 -4.81 -16.93
C MET A 177 -4.88 -4.99 -15.73
N ALA A 178 -5.86 -4.09 -15.52
CA ALA A 178 -6.81 -4.20 -14.42
C ALA A 178 -7.65 -5.47 -14.49
N ALA A 179 -8.01 -5.93 -15.68
CA ALA A 179 -8.75 -7.18 -15.86
C ALA A 179 -8.00 -8.38 -15.28
N SER A 180 -6.70 -8.51 -15.55
CA SER A 180 -5.86 -9.58 -14.96
C SER A 180 -5.52 -9.30 -13.49
N ALA A 181 -5.41 -8.03 -13.09
CA ALA A 181 -5.17 -7.66 -11.71
C ALA A 181 -6.33 -8.06 -10.78
N ILE A 182 -7.58 -8.00 -11.22
CA ILE A 182 -8.75 -8.50 -10.47
C ILE A 182 -8.58 -9.98 -10.12
N ALA A 183 -8.16 -10.82 -11.07
CA ALA A 183 -7.88 -12.25 -10.81
C ALA A 183 -6.73 -12.40 -9.80
N GLY A 184 -5.68 -11.59 -9.93
CA GLY A 184 -4.57 -11.54 -8.98
C GLY A 184 -5.02 -11.16 -7.56
N VAL A 185 -5.92 -10.17 -7.43
CA VAL A 185 -6.50 -9.77 -6.13
C VAL A 185 -7.21 -10.94 -5.46
N GLN A 186 -8.00 -11.72 -6.20
CA GLN A 186 -8.69 -12.89 -5.65
C GLN A 186 -7.71 -13.94 -5.10
N ILE A 187 -6.65 -14.23 -5.85
CA ILE A 187 -5.61 -15.18 -5.43
C ILE A 187 -4.91 -14.63 -4.17
N GLY A 188 -4.51 -13.35 -4.18
CA GLY A 188 -3.81 -12.72 -3.06
C GLY A 188 -4.63 -12.70 -1.77
N ILE A 189 -5.94 -12.42 -1.84
CA ILE A 189 -6.84 -12.47 -0.68
C ILE A 189 -6.92 -13.90 -0.12
N LYS A 190 -7.04 -14.92 -0.97
CA LYS A 190 -7.07 -16.32 -0.53
C LYS A 190 -5.76 -16.70 0.18
N ILE A 191 -4.61 -16.31 -0.37
CA ILE A 191 -3.30 -16.56 0.25
C ILE A 191 -3.23 -15.88 1.63
N GLN A 192 -3.59 -14.60 1.72
CA GLN A 192 -3.50 -13.85 2.97
C GLN A 192 -4.44 -14.40 4.05
N LYS A 193 -5.66 -14.81 3.66
CA LYS A 193 -6.59 -15.48 4.58
C LYS A 193 -6.05 -16.82 5.06
N PHE A 194 -5.56 -17.65 4.15
CA PHE A 194 -4.95 -18.92 4.50
C PHE A 194 -3.82 -18.77 5.53
N ILE A 195 -2.95 -17.76 5.34
CA ILE A 195 -1.86 -17.48 6.28
C ILE A 195 -2.39 -16.99 7.63
N LEU A 196 -3.41 -16.11 7.61
CA LEU A 196 -4.04 -15.61 8.82
C LEU A 196 -4.71 -16.74 9.60
N ASP A 197 -5.41 -17.63 8.92
CA ASP A 197 -6.10 -18.77 9.53
C ASP A 197 -5.09 -19.82 10.08
N ALA A 198 -3.97 -20.04 9.36
CA ALA A 198 -2.97 -21.04 9.76
C ALA A 198 -2.06 -20.56 10.91
N TRP A 199 -1.61 -19.30 10.88
CA TRP A 199 -0.58 -18.77 11.79
C TRP A 199 -0.96 -17.50 12.53
N GLY A 200 -2.23 -17.06 12.46
CA GLY A 200 -2.74 -15.88 13.15
C GLY A 200 -2.10 -14.56 12.67
N ASN A 201 -2.18 -13.56 13.54
CA ASN A 201 -1.65 -12.23 13.21
C ASN A 201 -0.13 -12.22 13.11
N ALA A 202 0.58 -12.99 13.95
CA ALA A 202 2.05 -13.07 13.89
C ALA A 202 2.51 -13.63 12.54
N GLY A 203 1.88 -14.69 12.04
CA GLY A 203 2.15 -15.26 10.72
C GLY A 203 1.82 -14.29 9.58
N SER A 204 0.69 -13.59 9.66
CA SER A 204 0.33 -12.55 8.71
C SER A 204 1.35 -11.40 8.70
N ASN A 205 1.79 -10.93 9.87
CA ASN A 205 2.80 -9.89 10.01
C ASN A 205 4.14 -10.31 9.41
N LEU A 206 4.58 -11.55 9.69
CA LEU A 206 5.79 -12.13 9.13
C LEU A 206 5.71 -12.23 7.61
N TYR A 207 4.63 -12.81 7.08
CA TYR A 207 4.42 -12.96 5.64
C TYR A 207 4.47 -11.61 4.93
N VAL A 208 3.69 -10.65 5.40
CA VAL A 208 3.68 -9.30 4.84
C VAL A 208 5.08 -8.72 4.83
N SER A 209 5.84 -8.82 5.93
CA SER A 209 7.18 -8.23 6.03
C SER A 209 8.20 -8.93 5.14
N VAL A 210 8.19 -10.27 5.07
CA VAL A 210 9.10 -11.04 4.21
C VAL A 210 8.85 -10.75 2.73
N VAL A 211 7.58 -10.76 2.30
CA VAL A 211 7.23 -10.44 0.91
C VAL A 211 7.59 -8.99 0.57
N PHE A 212 7.38 -8.06 1.51
CA PHE A 212 7.87 -6.68 1.35
C PHE A 212 9.37 -6.64 1.11
N VAL A 213 10.17 -7.28 1.96
CA VAL A 213 11.63 -7.27 1.84
C VAL A 213 12.07 -7.83 0.49
N ILE A 214 11.55 -8.98 0.08
CA ILE A 214 11.90 -9.61 -1.20
C ILE A 214 11.59 -8.66 -2.36
N VAL A 215 10.35 -8.17 -2.43
CA VAL A 215 9.91 -7.31 -3.53
C VAL A 215 10.69 -5.99 -3.55
N LEU A 216 10.86 -5.36 -2.38
CA LEU A 216 11.52 -4.06 -2.29
C LEU A 216 13.02 -4.14 -2.59
N VAL A 217 13.70 -5.20 -2.18
CA VAL A 217 15.13 -5.38 -2.47
C VAL A 217 15.34 -5.71 -3.94
N VAL A 218 14.60 -6.67 -4.49
CA VAL A 218 14.78 -7.11 -5.88
C VAL A 218 14.36 -6.01 -6.85
N VAL A 219 13.12 -5.53 -6.75
CA VAL A 219 12.59 -4.53 -7.68
C VAL A 219 13.18 -3.16 -7.40
N GLY A 220 13.25 -2.75 -6.12
CA GLY A 220 13.83 -1.47 -5.72
C GLY A 220 15.30 -1.36 -6.08
N GLY A 221 16.09 -2.41 -5.86
CA GLY A 221 17.50 -2.46 -6.25
C GLY A 221 17.70 -2.34 -7.76
N TYR A 222 16.89 -3.06 -8.53
CA TYR A 222 16.92 -2.96 -9.99
C TYR A 222 16.58 -1.56 -10.49
N VAL A 223 15.45 -1.01 -10.03
CA VAL A 223 14.98 0.33 -10.42
C VAL A 223 15.95 1.42 -9.99
N PHE A 224 16.51 1.33 -8.78
CA PHE A 224 17.49 2.30 -8.28
C PHE A 224 18.78 2.27 -9.10
N ARG A 225 19.30 1.06 -9.41
CA ARG A 225 20.48 0.90 -10.27
C ARG A 225 20.24 1.48 -11.67
N ASP A 226 19.06 1.23 -12.26
CA ASP A 226 18.68 1.76 -13.55
C ASP A 226 18.61 3.30 -13.54
N SER A 227 18.00 3.88 -12.50
CA SER A 227 17.89 5.32 -12.33
C SER A 227 19.26 6.03 -12.22
N LEU A 228 20.24 5.39 -11.53
CA LEU A 228 21.60 5.94 -11.42
C LEU A 228 22.35 5.93 -12.76
N LYS A 229 22.11 4.95 -13.63
CA LYS A 229 22.69 4.94 -14.98
C LYS A 229 22.14 6.09 -15.83
N LEU A 230 20.82 6.30 -15.77
CA LEU A 230 20.15 7.37 -16.51
C LEU A 230 20.59 8.77 -16.03
N SER A 231 20.80 8.96 -14.72
CA SER A 231 21.26 10.25 -14.18
C SER A 231 22.67 10.64 -14.63
N LYS A 232 23.51 9.67 -15.03
CA LYS A 232 24.89 9.87 -15.50
C LYS A 232 25.01 10.12 -17.00
N GLY A 233 23.92 10.38 -17.72
CA GLY A 233 23.94 10.75 -19.14
C GLY A 233 23.46 9.65 -20.10
N GLY A 234 22.81 8.60 -19.60
CA GLY A 234 22.07 7.65 -20.42
C GLY A 234 20.84 8.33 -21.05
N SER A 235 20.46 7.93 -22.26
CA SER A 235 19.24 8.42 -22.90
C SER A 235 18.00 8.04 -22.07
N ASP A 236 17.10 8.99 -21.85
CA ASP A 236 15.87 8.82 -21.04
C ASP A 236 14.93 7.70 -21.55
N VAL A 237 15.22 7.09 -22.70
CA VAL A 237 14.33 6.17 -23.44
C VAL A 237 15.05 4.89 -23.88
N GLU A 238 16.00 4.35 -23.11
CA GLU A 238 16.41 2.98 -23.39
C GLU A 238 15.29 2.00 -22.98
N THR A 239 14.41 1.71 -23.95
CA THR A 239 13.47 0.58 -23.87
C THR A 239 14.29 -0.68 -23.59
N THR A 240 13.97 -1.40 -22.53
CA THR A 240 14.72 -2.62 -22.16
C THR A 240 14.74 -3.63 -23.30
N LYS A 241 15.84 -4.37 -23.43
CA LYS A 241 15.95 -5.47 -24.43
C LYS A 241 14.79 -6.45 -24.32
N LEU A 242 14.28 -6.69 -23.09
CA LEU A 242 13.13 -7.55 -22.83
C LEU A 242 11.85 -6.97 -23.45
N ALA A 243 11.56 -5.68 -23.23
CA ALA A 243 10.38 -5.04 -23.82
C ALA A 243 10.44 -5.06 -25.36
N LEU A 244 11.59 -4.75 -25.94
CA LEU A 244 11.80 -4.82 -27.40
C LEU A 244 11.60 -6.24 -27.95
N TYR A 245 12.05 -7.25 -27.21
CA TYR A 245 11.83 -8.65 -27.59
C TYR A 245 10.34 -9.02 -27.54
N LEU A 246 9.64 -8.65 -26.45
CA LEU A 246 8.22 -8.96 -26.27
C LEU A 246 7.32 -8.21 -27.24
N GLN A 247 7.69 -7.00 -27.67
CA GLN A 247 6.98 -6.26 -28.74
C GLN A 247 7.09 -6.93 -30.11
N LYS A 248 8.11 -7.78 -30.35
CA LYS A 248 8.24 -8.58 -31.58
C LYS A 248 7.33 -9.82 -31.59
N VAL A 249 6.82 -10.23 -30.43
CA VAL A 249 5.95 -11.40 -30.30
C VAL A 249 4.53 -11.05 -30.78
N LYS A 250 4.16 -11.54 -31.97
CA LYS A 250 2.88 -11.23 -32.64
C LYS A 250 1.81 -12.29 -32.34
N ILE A 251 1.39 -12.43 -31.08
CA ILE A 251 0.29 -13.33 -30.69
C ILE A 251 -1.00 -12.50 -30.56
N PRO A 252 -2.08 -12.81 -31.32
CA PRO A 252 -3.36 -12.12 -31.18
C PRO A 252 -3.97 -12.31 -29.77
N PRO A 253 -4.68 -11.30 -29.23
CA PRO A 253 -4.96 -9.99 -29.81
C PRO A 253 -3.78 -9.01 -29.66
N MET A 254 -3.39 -8.40 -30.77
CA MET A 254 -2.41 -7.30 -30.76
C MET A 254 -3.11 -5.99 -30.41
N MET A 255 -2.52 -5.23 -29.52
CA MET A 255 -3.10 -3.97 -29.03
C MET A 255 -2.08 -2.83 -29.16
N HIS A 256 -2.55 -1.72 -29.73
CA HIS A 256 -1.79 -0.47 -29.73
C HIS A 256 -2.21 0.40 -28.53
N PHE A 257 -1.24 0.83 -27.74
CA PHE A 257 -1.39 1.67 -26.56
C PHE A 257 -0.84 3.06 -26.88
N LYS A 258 -1.78 3.99 -27.16
CA LYS A 258 -1.47 5.29 -27.76
C LYS A 258 -0.55 6.15 -26.90
N THR A 259 -0.86 6.30 -25.60
CA THR A 259 -0.07 7.16 -24.71
C THR A 259 1.26 6.49 -24.33
N ALA A 260 1.27 5.18 -24.21
CA ALA A 260 2.50 4.42 -23.97
C ALA A 260 3.41 4.33 -25.20
N GLY A 261 2.89 4.60 -26.42
CA GLY A 261 3.64 4.56 -27.67
C GLY A 261 4.07 3.15 -28.09
N VAL A 262 3.40 2.09 -27.60
CA VAL A 262 3.82 0.70 -27.83
C VAL A 262 2.69 -0.14 -28.42
N THR A 263 3.09 -1.13 -29.24
CA THR A 263 2.18 -2.15 -29.77
C THR A 263 2.67 -3.52 -29.34
N LEU A 264 1.85 -4.26 -28.61
CA LEU A 264 2.21 -5.60 -28.18
C LEU A 264 0.98 -6.49 -27.98
N SER A 265 1.21 -7.78 -27.81
CA SER A 265 0.16 -8.74 -27.49
C SER A 265 -0.42 -8.49 -26.11
N ALA A 266 -1.75 -8.53 -25.96
CA ALA A 266 -2.42 -8.41 -24.65
C ALA A 266 -1.95 -9.48 -23.66
N TRP A 267 -1.52 -10.65 -24.13
CA TRP A 267 -1.01 -11.73 -23.28
C TRP A 267 0.23 -11.33 -22.48
N VAL A 268 1.04 -10.41 -22.98
CA VAL A 268 2.23 -9.90 -22.28
C VAL A 268 1.85 -9.10 -21.03
N THR A 269 0.69 -8.43 -21.02
CA THR A 269 0.23 -7.63 -19.89
C THR A 269 -0.37 -8.47 -18.76
N ILE A 270 -0.86 -9.69 -19.08
CA ILE A 270 -1.56 -10.56 -18.11
C ILE A 270 -0.68 -10.94 -16.92
N PRO A 271 0.55 -11.47 -17.08
CA PRO A 271 1.41 -11.81 -15.93
C PRO A 271 1.71 -10.60 -15.06
N VAL A 272 1.93 -9.43 -15.66
CA VAL A 272 2.21 -8.19 -14.93
C VAL A 272 1.00 -7.75 -14.12
N GLY A 273 -0.20 -7.73 -14.73
CA GLY A 273 -1.44 -7.36 -14.05
C GLY A 273 -1.79 -8.36 -12.94
N LEU A 274 -1.67 -9.66 -13.19
CA LEU A 274 -1.93 -10.71 -12.20
C LEU A 274 -1.01 -10.57 -10.98
N ALA A 275 0.30 -10.42 -11.19
CA ALA A 275 1.27 -10.21 -10.11
C ALA A 275 1.00 -8.90 -9.35
N THR A 276 0.63 -7.83 -10.07
CA THR A 276 0.23 -6.53 -9.49
C THR A 276 -0.96 -6.70 -8.55
N GLY A 277 -2.01 -7.36 -8.99
CA GLY A 277 -3.22 -7.61 -8.18
C GLY A 277 -2.95 -8.51 -6.98
N MET A 278 -2.19 -9.59 -7.17
CA MET A 278 -1.82 -10.53 -6.11
C MET A 278 -1.04 -9.83 -4.98
N LEU A 279 -0.02 -9.05 -5.31
CA LEU A 279 0.74 -8.28 -4.33
C LEU A 279 -0.08 -7.12 -3.73
N ALA A 280 -0.98 -6.51 -4.48
CA ALA A 280 -1.90 -5.52 -3.94
C ALA A 280 -2.79 -6.10 -2.84
N ALA A 281 -3.24 -7.32 -2.98
CA ALA A 281 -4.11 -7.98 -2.01
C ALA A 281 -3.36 -8.59 -0.82
N THR A 282 -2.13 -9.07 -1.03
CA THR A 282 -1.35 -9.72 0.04
C THR A 282 -0.59 -8.72 0.91
N ILE A 283 -0.06 -7.67 0.32
CA ILE A 283 0.77 -6.66 1.01
C ILE A 283 0.34 -5.22 0.74
N ALA A 284 -0.76 -4.99 0.04
CA ALA A 284 -1.29 -3.71 -0.42
C ALA A 284 -0.41 -2.97 -1.47
N VAL A 285 0.63 -3.60 -2.04
CA VAL A 285 1.70 -2.95 -2.82
C VAL A 285 1.78 -3.45 -4.27
N GLY A 286 0.65 -3.44 -5.00
CA GLY A 286 0.63 -3.87 -6.41
C GLY A 286 1.52 -3.02 -7.34
N GLY A 287 1.51 -1.70 -7.18
CA GLY A 287 2.20 -0.79 -8.08
C GLY A 287 3.72 -0.95 -8.16
N PHE A 288 4.34 -1.67 -7.22
CA PHE A 288 5.78 -1.97 -7.29
C PHE A 288 6.15 -3.08 -8.27
N ILE A 289 5.18 -3.83 -8.71
CA ILE A 289 5.33 -4.72 -9.87
C ILE A 289 4.66 -4.08 -11.08
N GLY A 290 3.50 -3.43 -10.91
CA GLY A 290 2.76 -2.80 -11.99
C GLY A 290 3.58 -1.74 -12.72
N VAL A 291 4.15 -0.76 -12.01
CA VAL A 291 4.95 0.31 -12.63
C VAL A 291 6.23 -0.24 -13.29
N PRO A 292 7.12 -0.97 -12.60
CA PRO A 292 8.26 -1.58 -13.25
C PRO A 292 7.88 -2.56 -14.36
N GLY A 293 6.81 -3.33 -14.20
CA GLY A 293 6.31 -4.20 -15.26
C GLY A 293 5.92 -3.44 -16.52
N MET A 294 5.24 -2.30 -16.39
CA MET A 294 4.93 -1.44 -17.52
C MET A 294 6.20 -0.80 -18.13
N ILE A 295 7.19 -0.45 -17.32
CA ILE A 295 8.45 0.12 -17.83
C ILE A 295 9.29 -0.95 -18.54
N TYR A 296 9.55 -2.08 -17.86
CA TYR A 296 10.57 -3.04 -18.28
C TYR A 296 10.06 -4.20 -19.13
N VAL A 297 8.75 -4.52 -19.06
CA VAL A 297 8.11 -5.60 -19.82
C VAL A 297 7.30 -5.03 -20.99
N VAL A 298 6.51 -3.97 -20.74
CA VAL A 298 5.68 -3.34 -21.79
C VAL A 298 6.49 -2.33 -22.60
N GLY A 299 7.40 -1.57 -21.97
CA GLY A 299 8.24 -0.55 -22.62
C GLY A 299 7.66 0.86 -22.55
N ALA A 300 6.73 1.13 -21.62
CA ALA A 300 6.20 2.47 -21.39
C ALA A 300 7.21 3.34 -20.63
N SER A 301 7.16 4.67 -20.83
CA SER A 301 7.95 5.60 -20.01
C SER A 301 7.53 5.55 -18.53
N ALA A 302 8.40 5.95 -17.60
CA ALA A 302 8.10 5.89 -16.18
C ALA A 302 6.93 6.81 -15.79
N ILE A 303 6.79 7.96 -16.44
CA ILE A 303 5.68 8.88 -16.25
C ILE A 303 4.37 8.22 -16.70
N VAL A 304 4.32 7.63 -17.90
CA VAL A 304 3.12 6.95 -18.41
C VAL A 304 2.78 5.71 -17.59
N ALA A 305 3.76 4.89 -17.23
CA ALA A 305 3.58 3.71 -16.40
C ALA A 305 3.00 4.07 -15.03
N SER A 306 3.55 5.09 -14.37
CA SER A 306 3.06 5.56 -13.06
C SER A 306 1.64 6.14 -13.11
N ALA A 307 1.30 6.83 -14.20
CA ALA A 307 -0.04 7.38 -14.40
C ALA A 307 -1.07 6.28 -14.70
N THR A 308 -0.69 5.32 -15.53
CA THR A 308 -1.54 4.18 -15.93
C THR A 308 -1.78 3.25 -14.75
N GLU A 309 -0.79 3.04 -13.87
CA GLU A 309 -0.96 2.26 -12.65
C GLU A 309 -2.04 2.82 -11.72
N LEU A 310 -2.27 4.13 -11.70
CA LEU A 310 -3.38 4.71 -10.91
C LEU A 310 -4.75 4.23 -11.41
N ILE A 311 -4.90 3.97 -12.71
CA ILE A 311 -6.13 3.38 -13.28
C ILE A 311 -6.27 1.93 -12.80
N VAL A 312 -5.19 1.15 -12.89
CA VAL A 312 -5.16 -0.23 -12.38
C VAL A 312 -5.47 -0.26 -10.89
N ALA A 313 -4.81 0.62 -10.11
CA ALA A 313 -4.99 0.73 -8.67
C ALA A 313 -6.42 1.13 -8.26
N PHE A 314 -7.08 1.99 -9.04
CA PHE A 314 -8.49 2.33 -8.83
C PHE A 314 -9.38 1.09 -8.97
N ILE A 315 -9.26 0.37 -10.08
CA ILE A 315 -10.15 -0.77 -10.39
C ILE A 315 -9.90 -1.94 -9.43
N MET A 316 -8.63 -2.35 -9.25
CA MET A 316 -8.28 -3.43 -8.35
C MET A 316 -8.52 -3.06 -6.89
N GLY A 317 -8.35 -1.78 -6.53
CA GLY A 317 -8.63 -1.26 -5.20
C GLY A 317 -10.10 -1.31 -4.86
N LEU A 318 -10.99 -0.93 -5.79
CA LEU A 318 -12.43 -1.04 -5.63
C LEU A 318 -12.86 -2.50 -5.40
N TRP A 319 -12.42 -3.40 -6.28
CA TRP A 319 -12.71 -4.83 -6.15
C TRP A 319 -12.19 -5.42 -4.83
N GLY A 320 -10.93 -5.14 -4.50
CA GLY A 320 -10.31 -5.62 -3.26
C GLY A 320 -10.96 -5.03 -2.00
N SER A 321 -11.46 -3.80 -2.06
CA SER A 321 -12.21 -3.19 -0.95
C SER A 321 -13.51 -3.94 -0.66
N VAL A 322 -14.25 -4.32 -1.69
CA VAL A 322 -15.45 -5.14 -1.53
C VAL A 322 -15.10 -6.49 -0.89
N GLN A 323 -14.10 -7.18 -1.42
CA GLN A 323 -13.69 -8.49 -0.92
C GLN A 323 -13.16 -8.47 0.52
N TRP A 324 -12.33 -7.48 0.88
CA TRP A 324 -11.84 -7.31 2.24
C TRP A 324 -12.92 -6.80 3.20
N GLY A 325 -13.87 -5.98 2.70
CA GLY A 325 -15.04 -5.55 3.46
C GLY A 325 -15.92 -6.73 3.86
N LEU A 326 -16.21 -7.64 2.93
CA LEU A 326 -16.94 -8.88 3.20
C LEU A 326 -16.20 -9.78 4.21
N SER A 327 -14.90 -9.63 4.35
CA SER A 327 -14.09 -10.37 5.33
C SER A 327 -14.03 -9.72 6.71
N GLY A 328 -14.59 -8.51 6.88
CA GLY A 328 -14.61 -7.78 8.16
C GLY A 328 -13.23 -7.28 8.64
N LEU A 329 -12.21 -7.28 7.78
CA LEU A 329 -10.83 -6.91 8.13
C LEU A 329 -10.49 -5.44 7.87
N ILE A 330 -11.41 -4.64 7.34
CA ILE A 330 -11.20 -3.21 7.13
C ILE A 330 -11.47 -2.42 8.41
N ASP A 331 -10.47 -1.67 8.91
CA ASP A 331 -10.72 -0.62 9.90
C ASP A 331 -11.01 0.71 9.19
N ILE A 332 -12.28 1.08 9.20
CA ILE A 332 -12.77 2.28 8.48
C ILE A 332 -12.16 3.58 9.02
N ARG A 333 -11.77 3.63 10.30
CA ARG A 333 -11.18 4.82 10.91
C ARG A 333 -9.75 5.03 10.41
N LEU A 334 -8.95 3.95 10.37
CA LEU A 334 -7.63 3.96 9.72
C LEU A 334 -7.75 4.39 8.27
N THR A 335 -8.69 3.77 7.55
CA THR A 335 -8.96 4.06 6.14
C THR A 335 -9.28 5.54 5.91
N LEU A 336 -10.19 6.13 6.69
CA LEU A 336 -10.62 7.51 6.53
C LEU A 336 -9.53 8.51 6.90
N LEU A 337 -8.77 8.27 7.97
CA LEU A 337 -7.68 9.16 8.38
C LEU A 337 -6.57 9.22 7.34
N ILE A 338 -6.10 8.06 6.87
CA ILE A 338 -5.08 8.04 5.82
C ILE A 338 -5.62 8.57 4.47
N LEU A 339 -6.92 8.37 4.19
CA LEU A 339 -7.56 8.90 3.00
C LEU A 339 -7.60 10.43 3.02
N ALA A 340 -8.01 11.03 4.14
CA ALA A 340 -8.06 12.48 4.29
C ALA A 340 -6.71 13.12 3.95
N GLY A 341 -5.60 12.63 4.53
CA GLY A 341 -4.26 13.12 4.18
C GLY A 341 -3.88 12.83 2.72
N SER A 342 -4.15 11.61 2.26
CA SER A 342 -3.68 11.16 0.94
C SER A 342 -4.39 11.80 -0.25
N LEU A 343 -5.62 12.29 -0.08
CA LEU A 343 -6.33 13.02 -1.14
C LEU A 343 -5.66 14.36 -1.49
N PHE A 344 -5.08 15.04 -0.51
CA PHE A 344 -4.26 16.23 -0.76
C PHE A 344 -2.91 15.82 -1.37
N GLY A 345 -2.25 14.84 -0.77
CA GLY A 345 -0.95 14.38 -1.22
C GLY A 345 -0.93 13.89 -2.67
N VAL A 346 -1.93 13.11 -3.09
CA VAL A 346 -2.00 12.56 -4.45
C VAL A 346 -2.12 13.65 -5.52
N GLN A 347 -2.79 14.74 -5.21
CA GLN A 347 -2.92 15.87 -6.13
C GLN A 347 -1.59 16.63 -6.29
N LEU A 348 -0.87 16.84 -5.19
CA LEU A 348 0.44 17.46 -5.19
C LEU A 348 1.46 16.55 -5.92
N GLY A 349 1.46 15.25 -5.63
CA GLY A 349 2.32 14.30 -6.30
C GLY A 349 2.07 14.21 -7.81
N ALA A 350 0.81 14.20 -8.23
CA ALA A 350 0.45 14.23 -9.64
C ALA A 350 0.90 15.53 -10.35
N LEU A 351 0.76 16.68 -9.68
CA LEU A 351 1.27 17.94 -10.19
C LEU A 351 2.80 17.90 -10.33
N GLY A 352 3.49 17.29 -9.36
CA GLY A 352 4.95 17.18 -9.38
C GLY A 352 5.50 16.52 -10.63
N THR A 353 4.77 15.58 -11.23
CA THR A 353 5.23 14.87 -12.45
C THR A 353 5.26 15.73 -13.69
N THR A 354 4.61 16.89 -13.70
CA THR A 354 4.66 17.82 -14.84
C THR A 354 5.96 18.65 -14.87
N TYR A 355 6.70 18.65 -13.75
CA TYR A 355 7.93 19.45 -13.62
C TYR A 355 9.21 18.61 -13.57
N VAL A 356 9.12 17.28 -13.68
CA VAL A 356 10.26 16.38 -13.52
C VAL A 356 10.45 15.47 -14.72
N LYS A 357 11.69 15.00 -14.91
CA LYS A 357 12.03 13.99 -15.92
C LYS A 357 11.74 12.58 -15.41
N ASP A 358 11.58 11.63 -16.32
CA ASP A 358 11.28 10.21 -16.05
C ASP A 358 12.22 9.57 -15.02
N TYR A 359 13.53 9.85 -15.10
CA TYR A 359 14.50 9.25 -14.19
C TYR A 359 14.27 9.64 -12.72
N VAL A 360 13.72 10.84 -12.44
CA VAL A 360 13.42 11.29 -11.08
C VAL A 360 12.36 10.41 -10.44
N VAL A 361 11.35 10.00 -11.20
CA VAL A 361 10.31 9.05 -10.71
C VAL A 361 10.96 7.73 -10.30
N LYS A 362 11.88 7.20 -11.12
CA LYS A 362 12.63 5.96 -10.83
C LYS A 362 13.54 6.12 -9.61
N VAL A 363 14.27 7.26 -9.47
CA VAL A 363 15.13 7.53 -8.32
C VAL A 363 14.34 7.51 -7.03
N VAL A 364 13.23 8.26 -6.98
CA VAL A 364 12.37 8.32 -5.79
C VAL A 364 11.83 6.94 -5.45
N MET A 365 11.32 6.23 -6.46
CA MET A 365 10.77 4.89 -6.28
C MET A 365 11.82 3.93 -5.72
N GLY A 366 12.98 3.82 -6.34
CA GLY A 366 14.03 2.89 -5.93
C GLY A 366 14.63 3.22 -4.56
N ALA A 367 14.94 4.50 -4.29
CA ALA A 367 15.50 4.93 -3.01
C ALA A 367 14.56 4.63 -1.83
N VAL A 368 13.30 5.03 -1.96
CA VAL A 368 12.32 4.84 -0.88
C VAL A 368 12.01 3.36 -0.68
N MET A 369 11.95 2.55 -1.75
CA MET A 369 11.80 1.10 -1.67
C MET A 369 12.90 0.46 -0.81
N LEU A 370 14.16 0.78 -1.07
CA LEU A 370 15.30 0.21 -0.35
C LEU A 370 15.30 0.59 1.13
N ILE A 371 14.96 1.85 1.46
CA ILE A 371 14.88 2.29 2.86
C ILE A 371 13.74 1.56 3.60
N VAL A 372 12.57 1.40 2.96
CA VAL A 372 11.45 0.64 3.57
C VAL A 372 11.80 -0.85 3.70
N ALA A 373 12.59 -1.41 2.79
CA ALA A 373 13.07 -2.79 2.92
C ALA A 373 13.88 -3.00 4.21
N VAL A 374 14.74 -2.04 4.59
CA VAL A 374 15.46 -2.07 5.88
C VAL A 374 14.47 -2.05 7.05
N SER A 375 13.46 -1.16 7.00
CA SER A 375 12.43 -1.10 8.04
C SER A 375 11.71 -2.43 8.23
N ARG A 376 11.30 -3.07 7.13
CA ARG A 376 10.56 -4.35 7.21
C ARG A 376 11.47 -5.52 7.54
N GLY A 377 12.70 -5.53 7.04
CA GLY A 377 13.72 -6.53 7.38
C GLY A 377 14.02 -6.58 8.88
N ALA A 378 14.14 -5.41 9.52
CA ALA A 378 14.33 -5.31 10.96
C ALA A 378 13.16 -5.91 11.78
N LYS A 379 11.94 -5.97 11.23
CA LYS A 379 10.78 -6.58 11.90
C LYS A 379 10.69 -8.10 11.75
N VAL A 380 11.36 -8.69 10.76
CA VAL A 380 11.29 -10.14 10.51
C VAL A 380 11.72 -10.97 11.74
N PRO A 381 12.86 -10.71 12.40
CA PRO A 381 13.25 -11.46 13.59
C PRO A 381 12.24 -11.35 14.74
N VAL A 382 11.59 -10.17 14.90
CA VAL A 382 10.58 -9.96 15.93
C VAL A 382 9.36 -10.87 15.69
N TYR A 383 8.88 -10.96 14.44
CA TYR A 383 7.74 -11.81 14.10
C TYR A 383 8.09 -13.31 14.10
N LEU A 384 9.35 -13.68 13.83
CA LEU A 384 9.82 -15.07 13.99
C LEU A 384 9.80 -15.47 15.48
N ARG A 385 10.18 -14.56 16.39
CA ARG A 385 10.05 -14.77 17.82
C ARG A 385 8.57 -14.92 18.23
N ASP A 386 7.69 -14.06 17.72
CA ASP A 386 6.26 -14.10 18.04
C ASP A 386 5.61 -15.43 17.61
N LEU A 387 6.19 -16.13 16.64
CA LEU A 387 5.81 -17.48 16.21
C LEU A 387 6.52 -18.59 16.99
N GLY A 388 7.44 -18.26 17.90
CA GLY A 388 8.24 -19.25 18.62
C GLY A 388 9.33 -19.93 17.78
N TRP A 389 9.65 -19.40 16.58
CA TRP A 389 10.66 -19.97 15.68
C TRP A 389 12.07 -19.45 15.95
N MET A 390 12.21 -18.42 16.77
CA MET A 390 13.47 -17.79 17.11
C MET A 390 13.42 -17.23 18.53
N ASN A 391 14.53 -17.35 19.27
CA ASN A 391 14.69 -16.66 20.55
C ASN A 391 15.32 -15.29 20.30
N LEU A 392 14.72 -14.25 20.85
CA LEU A 392 15.19 -12.87 20.75
C LEU A 392 15.11 -12.23 22.14
N ASP A 393 16.22 -11.69 22.63
CA ASP A 393 16.24 -10.98 23.89
C ASP A 393 15.54 -9.61 23.81
N ALA A 394 15.11 -9.08 24.94
CA ALA A 394 14.36 -7.82 24.99
C ALA A 394 15.19 -6.60 24.51
N THR A 395 16.50 -6.68 24.57
CA THR A 395 17.39 -5.59 24.11
C THR A 395 17.47 -5.58 22.59
N ALA A 396 17.71 -6.75 21.99
CA ALA A 396 17.72 -6.89 20.52
C ALA A 396 16.36 -6.54 19.91
N GLU A 397 15.26 -6.96 20.56
CA GLU A 397 13.91 -6.56 20.11
C GLU A 397 13.72 -5.05 20.10
N ARG A 398 14.07 -4.36 21.18
CA ARG A 398 13.99 -2.89 21.25
C ARG A 398 14.82 -2.24 20.16
N MET A 399 16.06 -2.70 19.97
CA MET A 399 16.95 -2.18 18.92
C MET A 399 16.34 -2.36 17.53
N LEU A 400 15.83 -3.55 17.19
CA LEU A 400 15.21 -3.84 15.90
C LEU A 400 13.94 -2.99 15.69
N ASN A 401 13.15 -2.77 16.73
CA ASN A 401 11.99 -1.91 16.70
C ASN A 401 12.37 -0.44 16.43
N HIS A 402 13.43 0.05 17.06
CA HIS A 402 13.97 1.39 16.79
C HIS A 402 14.49 1.51 15.35
N VAL A 403 15.29 0.56 14.87
CA VAL A 403 15.79 0.53 13.49
C VAL A 403 14.63 0.56 12.50
N SER A 404 13.61 -0.28 12.70
CA SER A 404 12.43 -0.31 11.84
C SER A 404 11.70 1.04 11.82
N PHE A 405 11.50 1.64 12.98
CA PHE A 405 10.80 2.92 13.11
C PHE A 405 11.57 4.05 12.43
N TRP A 406 12.84 4.22 12.72
CA TRP A 406 13.66 5.29 12.17
C TRP A 406 13.90 5.13 10.65
N ALA A 407 14.06 3.91 10.17
CA ALA A 407 14.13 3.63 8.73
C ALA A 407 12.82 4.04 8.03
N LEU A 408 11.65 3.79 8.65
CA LEU A 408 10.38 4.22 8.10
C LEU A 408 10.25 5.75 8.05
N ILE A 409 10.64 6.45 9.13
CA ILE A 409 10.68 7.92 9.16
C ILE A 409 11.64 8.46 8.08
N ALA A 410 12.83 7.87 7.96
CA ALA A 410 13.78 8.24 6.92
C ALA A 410 13.20 8.05 5.50
N ALA A 411 12.47 6.98 5.26
CA ALA A 411 11.79 6.75 3.97
C ALA A 411 10.75 7.85 3.66
N LEU A 412 9.94 8.22 4.66
CA LEU A 412 8.94 9.29 4.52
C LEU A 412 9.59 10.65 4.24
N LEU A 413 10.63 11.00 5.00
CA LEU A 413 11.36 12.25 4.82
C LEU A 413 12.07 12.30 3.46
N THR A 414 12.75 11.22 3.08
CA THR A 414 13.43 11.13 1.78
C THR A 414 12.45 11.31 0.63
N ALA A 415 11.29 10.65 0.70
CA ALA A 415 10.24 10.80 -0.29
C ALA A 415 9.73 12.25 -0.40
N GLY A 416 9.37 12.84 0.74
CA GLY A 416 8.88 14.22 0.81
C GLY A 416 9.90 15.21 0.26
N LEU A 417 11.16 15.12 0.70
CA LEU A 417 12.23 16.03 0.31
C LEU A 417 12.60 15.93 -1.17
N ILE A 418 12.74 14.71 -1.70
CA ILE A 418 13.12 14.55 -3.12
C ILE A 418 11.98 15.03 -4.02
N ILE A 419 10.72 14.67 -3.72
CA ILE A 419 9.58 15.07 -4.56
C ILE A 419 9.38 16.60 -4.51
N THR A 420 9.33 17.18 -3.32
CA THR A 420 9.12 18.65 -3.18
C THR A 420 10.30 19.43 -3.74
N GLY A 421 11.54 19.00 -3.50
CA GLY A 421 12.74 19.62 -4.07
C GLY A 421 12.76 19.57 -5.60
N ALA A 422 12.42 18.41 -6.18
CA ALA A 422 12.33 18.25 -7.65
C ALA A 422 11.22 19.14 -8.25
N MET A 423 10.07 19.24 -7.58
CA MET A 423 8.97 20.10 -8.00
C MET A 423 9.38 21.58 -7.99
N VAL A 424 9.98 22.04 -6.87
CA VAL A 424 10.41 23.46 -6.73
C VAL A 424 11.46 23.79 -7.79
N LYS A 425 12.46 22.94 -7.98
CA LYS A 425 13.49 23.12 -9.03
C LYS A 425 12.88 23.15 -10.43
N GLY A 426 11.93 22.27 -10.71
CA GLY A 426 11.24 22.22 -11.99
C GLY A 426 10.38 23.48 -12.24
N MET A 427 9.63 23.94 -11.22
CA MET A 427 8.84 25.17 -11.33
C MET A 427 9.69 26.42 -11.55
N ILE A 428 10.85 26.52 -10.86
CA ILE A 428 11.78 27.63 -11.06
C ILE A 428 12.30 27.63 -12.50
N ARG A 429 12.67 26.46 -13.04
CA ARG A 429 13.17 26.32 -14.40
C ARG A 429 12.12 26.75 -15.42
N VAL A 430 10.88 26.23 -15.32
CA VAL A 430 9.80 26.59 -16.24
C VAL A 430 9.53 28.09 -16.22
N ARG A 431 9.47 28.72 -15.03
CA ARG A 431 9.30 30.17 -14.91
C ARG A 431 10.45 30.97 -15.51
N SER A 432 11.70 30.45 -15.45
CA SER A 432 12.84 31.13 -16.08
C SER A 432 12.78 31.04 -17.59
N GLU A 433 12.39 29.90 -18.14
CA GLU A 433 12.18 29.67 -19.58
C GLU A 433 11.05 30.55 -20.13
N GLU A 434 9.91 30.66 -19.41
CA GLU A 434 8.80 31.55 -19.79
C GLU A 434 9.23 33.04 -19.79
N ARG A 435 10.03 33.48 -18.80
CA ARG A 435 10.55 34.85 -18.74
C ARG A 435 11.53 35.14 -19.87
N GLN A 436 12.37 34.19 -20.24
CA GLN A 436 13.30 34.33 -21.37
C GLN A 436 12.55 34.43 -22.69
N ALA A 437 11.57 33.53 -22.92
CA ALA A 437 10.73 33.57 -24.12
C ALA A 437 9.97 34.90 -24.26
N ALA A 438 9.38 35.41 -23.13
CA ALA A 438 8.71 36.70 -23.14
C ALA A 438 9.66 37.88 -23.42
N ALA A 439 10.90 37.82 -22.91
CA ALA A 439 11.92 38.85 -23.21
C ALA A 439 12.39 38.83 -24.66
N GLU A 440 12.55 37.65 -25.26
CA GLU A 440 12.87 37.46 -26.66
C GLU A 440 11.75 37.97 -27.59
N GLU A 441 10.49 37.70 -27.25
CA GLU A 441 9.33 38.17 -27.98
C GLU A 441 9.22 39.70 -27.99
N ILE A 442 9.53 40.35 -26.86
CA ILE A 442 9.58 41.82 -26.74
C ILE A 442 10.73 42.38 -27.56
N ALA A 443 11.91 41.74 -27.58
CA ALA A 443 13.06 42.17 -28.32
C ALA A 443 12.92 42.02 -29.84
N THR A 444 12.08 41.07 -30.28
CA THR A 444 11.83 40.84 -31.73
C THR A 444 10.69 41.68 -32.29
N ASN A 445 9.80 42.20 -31.44
CA ASN A 445 8.63 43.01 -31.82
C ASN A 445 8.82 44.54 -31.58
N GLY A 446 9.95 44.95 -31.05
CA GLY A 446 10.37 46.35 -30.86
C GLY A 446 11.52 46.73 -31.81
#